data_72aedb3092119c244efd1723f072eea4
#
_entry.id   72aedb3092119c244efd1723f072eea4
#
_cell.length_a   1.000
_cell.length_b   1.000
_cell.length_c   1.000
_cell.angle_alpha   90.00
_cell.angle_beta   90.00
_cell.angle_gamma   90.00
#
_symmetry.space_group_name_H-M   'P 1'
#
loop_
_entity.id
_entity.type
_entity.pdbx_description
1 polymer ?
#
loop_
_entity_poly.entity_id
_entity_poly.type
_entity_poly.pdbx_seq_one_letter_code
_entity_poly.pdbx_strand_id
1 'polypeptide(L)'
;MGDIENPWHSRPIDVHRWSDHPEVAGLCDRIWDGYLPSDQTSGPKPKTAFRHQLRVLVLDLYVAWLEDPELCIGVSMSSNYWDTTSRYNALHISKKIIPIIHALDHAGLLDLAKGSFSGPFVRGNRTTRIRASEVLRGWFAEVTFQRDDIGRATGEELIILRDTEEGLVEYDDTDQTIRMREELRRYNEVIAHAFIDIPVLDAPRVDDVAIDRYHERTRRIFSRSDWGMNGRFYGGWWQSLNSDWRSRIFINDTPVVEVDFRGLHVSLLSLEAGVELDGDPYEVSERLLGGVPTQLQRSLIKKLVLTAINAGSKDSAFKSLRDGFPTGHAGKTLTNEQLERLLAAFLERSPHLEDQLFKDQGIRLMNLDGQISEWVHRHFSDQGVPVLSVHDSYLIDYTRVGELKRVMAFASERVCGAALPTSNEFFGLDEVDPTAEHVQDYVTWRQTPRSEGYLQRLAEHERRIGRAVEPFTLT
;
A
#
# COMPACT_ATOMS: atom_id res chain seq x y z
N MET A 1 13.11 26.81 0.17
CA MET A 1 12.31 26.58 1.38
C MET A 1 10.97 26.03 0.94
N GLY A 2 10.70 24.77 1.16
CA GLY A 2 9.41 24.16 0.85
C GLY A 2 8.31 24.77 1.73
N ASP A 3 7.14 24.93 1.15
CA ASP A 3 6.01 25.56 1.82
C ASP A 3 5.37 24.60 2.80
N ILE A 4 5.69 24.69 4.11
CA ILE A 4 5.06 23.89 5.16
C ILE A 4 3.52 24.05 5.16
N GLU A 5 3.01 25.09 4.51
CA GLU A 5 1.58 25.32 4.32
C GLU A 5 0.97 24.40 3.26
N ASN A 6 1.77 23.75 2.39
CA ASN A 6 1.24 22.78 1.43
C ASN A 6 0.70 21.53 2.15
N PRO A 7 -0.64 21.34 2.25
CA PRO A 7 -1.22 20.22 2.98
C PRO A 7 -1.01 18.86 2.28
N TRP A 8 -0.69 18.87 0.99
CA TRP A 8 -0.52 17.67 0.19
C TRP A 8 0.88 17.06 0.34
N HIS A 9 1.85 17.83 0.84
CA HIS A 9 3.21 17.36 1.10
C HIS A 9 3.34 16.86 2.55
N SER A 10 2.50 15.90 2.90
CA SER A 10 2.48 15.33 4.24
C SER A 10 1.93 13.89 4.26
N ARG A 11 2.38 13.11 5.21
CA ARG A 11 1.82 11.79 5.55
C ARG A 11 1.41 11.74 7.01
N PRO A 12 0.51 10.82 7.41
CA PRO A 12 0.22 10.60 8.83
C PRO A 12 1.45 10.17 9.62
N ILE A 13 1.49 10.52 10.92
CA ILE A 13 2.50 10.00 11.84
C ILE A 13 2.43 8.47 11.93
N ASP A 14 3.59 7.81 11.86
CA ASP A 14 3.69 6.36 12.09
C ASP A 14 4.11 6.09 13.54
N VAL A 15 3.13 5.78 14.38
CA VAL A 15 3.32 5.55 15.82
C VAL A 15 3.93 4.20 16.17
N HIS A 16 4.26 3.37 15.19
CA HIS A 16 4.81 2.03 15.41
C HIS A 16 6.32 1.93 15.12
N ARG A 17 6.97 3.03 14.73
CA ARG A 17 8.42 3.05 14.49
C ARG A 17 9.16 2.86 15.80
N TRP A 18 10.15 1.97 15.78
CA TRP A 18 10.96 1.66 16.95
C TRP A 18 12.39 1.33 16.57
N SER A 19 13.32 1.71 17.43
CA SER A 19 14.73 1.33 17.33
C SER A 19 15.35 1.25 18.72
N ASP A 20 16.14 0.23 18.95
CA ASP A 20 16.95 0.08 20.17
C ASP A 20 18.42 0.48 19.95
N HIS A 21 18.72 1.13 18.81
CA HIS A 21 20.05 1.60 18.53
C HIS A 21 20.52 2.62 19.58
N PRO A 22 21.74 2.51 20.14
CA PRO A 22 22.21 3.37 21.23
C PRO A 22 22.19 4.86 20.94
N GLU A 23 22.51 5.27 19.69
CA GLU A 23 22.50 6.67 19.30
C GLU A 23 21.08 7.25 19.26
N VAL A 24 20.05 6.45 18.99
CA VAL A 24 18.65 6.88 19.10
C VAL A 24 18.33 7.25 20.54
N ALA A 25 18.78 6.45 21.51
CA ALA A 25 18.65 6.76 22.91
C ALA A 25 19.38 8.06 23.26
N GLY A 26 20.63 8.21 22.80
CA GLY A 26 21.45 9.43 23.02
C GLY A 26 20.82 10.69 22.44
N LEU A 27 20.26 10.62 21.22
CA LEU A 27 19.55 11.73 20.61
C LEU A 27 18.27 12.10 21.41
N CYS A 28 17.52 11.09 21.84
CA CYS A 28 16.36 11.32 22.70
C CYS A 28 16.75 11.93 24.06
N ASP A 29 17.85 11.49 24.67
CA ASP A 29 18.34 12.04 25.93
C ASP A 29 18.81 13.49 25.76
N ARG A 30 19.50 13.83 24.69
CA ARG A 30 19.88 15.21 24.35
C ARG A 30 18.66 16.13 24.29
N ILE A 31 17.57 15.66 23.65
CA ILE A 31 16.31 16.42 23.58
C ILE A 31 15.65 16.50 24.95
N TRP A 32 15.59 15.38 25.65
CA TRP A 32 14.92 15.26 26.96
C TRP A 32 15.54 16.21 28.00
N ASP A 33 16.86 16.16 28.13
CA ASP A 33 17.57 16.91 29.17
C ASP A 33 17.73 18.39 28.81
N GLY A 34 17.82 18.72 27.52
CA GLY A 34 18.09 20.09 27.07
C GLY A 34 16.85 20.94 26.78
N TYR A 35 15.74 20.35 26.40
CA TYR A 35 14.64 21.08 25.78
C TYR A 35 13.23 20.76 26.31
N LEU A 36 13.06 19.66 27.05
CA LEU A 36 11.76 19.39 27.66
C LEU A 36 11.64 20.05 29.02
N PRO A 37 10.47 20.65 29.35
CA PRO A 37 10.24 21.29 30.63
C PRO A 37 10.42 20.35 31.83
N SER A 38 10.94 20.87 32.96
CA SER A 38 11.25 20.09 34.16
C SER A 38 10.01 19.42 34.79
N ASP A 39 8.83 20.00 34.65
CA ASP A 39 7.56 19.42 35.07
C ASP A 39 7.16 18.17 34.28
N GLN A 40 7.65 18.04 33.04
CA GLN A 40 7.48 16.83 32.20
C GLN A 40 8.59 15.80 32.44
N THR A 41 9.77 16.22 32.90
CA THR A 41 10.96 15.39 33.08
C THR A 41 11.20 14.98 34.54
N SER A 42 10.61 15.67 35.52
CA SER A 42 10.76 15.40 36.95
C SER A 42 9.49 14.82 37.59
N GLY A 43 9.64 13.91 38.55
CA GLY A 43 8.55 13.29 39.32
C GLY A 43 8.67 11.78 39.51
N PRO A 44 7.93 11.22 40.50
CA PRO A 44 8.05 9.79 40.86
C PRO A 44 7.33 8.83 39.93
N LYS A 45 6.65 9.28 38.84
CA LYS A 45 5.92 8.42 37.91
C LYS A 45 6.52 8.39 36.51
N PRO A 46 6.31 7.29 35.75
CA PRO A 46 7.30 6.80 34.82
C PRO A 46 7.59 7.78 33.68
N LYS A 47 8.75 8.37 33.72
CA LYS A 47 9.42 9.05 32.62
C LYS A 47 9.45 8.17 31.36
N THR A 48 9.38 6.86 31.50
CA THR A 48 9.36 5.87 30.43
C THR A 48 8.29 6.13 29.37
N ALA A 49 7.05 6.42 29.77
CA ALA A 49 5.97 6.68 28.82
C ALA A 49 6.18 7.96 27.98
N PHE A 50 6.77 9.02 28.55
CA PHE A 50 7.14 10.22 27.82
C PHE A 50 8.34 9.97 26.90
N ARG A 51 9.34 9.21 27.35
CA ARG A 51 10.53 8.87 26.57
C ARG A 51 10.16 8.01 25.36
N HIS A 52 9.21 7.07 25.48
CA HIS A 52 8.71 6.29 24.36
C HIS A 52 8.04 7.17 23.31
N GLN A 53 7.23 8.13 23.74
CA GLN A 53 6.55 9.05 22.80
C GLN A 53 7.52 9.98 22.11
N LEU A 54 8.52 10.49 22.83
CA LEU A 54 9.60 11.27 22.22
C LEU A 54 10.36 10.43 21.20
N ARG A 55 10.71 9.18 21.55
CA ARG A 55 11.44 8.26 20.63
C ARG A 55 10.66 8.03 19.34
N VAL A 56 9.38 7.70 19.42
CA VAL A 56 8.51 7.51 18.24
C VAL A 56 8.47 8.76 17.37
N LEU A 57 8.28 9.93 18.01
CA LEU A 57 8.22 11.21 17.30
C LEU A 57 9.54 11.52 16.58
N VAL A 58 10.66 11.35 17.25
CA VAL A 58 12.01 11.61 16.70
C VAL A 58 12.32 10.66 15.55
N LEU A 59 12.01 9.36 15.71
CA LEU A 59 12.24 8.36 14.66
C LEU A 59 11.38 8.63 13.43
N ASP A 60 10.13 9.03 13.59
CA ASP A 60 9.28 9.30 12.43
C ASP A 60 9.65 10.61 11.73
N LEU A 61 10.11 11.62 12.47
CA LEU A 61 10.70 12.85 11.92
C LEU A 61 12.00 12.56 11.16
N TYR A 62 12.85 11.68 11.70
CA TYR A 62 14.09 11.26 11.05
C TYR A 62 13.82 10.55 9.72
N VAL A 63 12.87 9.60 9.73
CA VAL A 63 12.47 8.90 8.50
C VAL A 63 11.86 9.85 7.48
N ALA A 64 10.98 10.77 7.90
CA ALA A 64 10.42 11.78 7.00
C ALA A 64 11.53 12.65 6.37
N TRP A 65 12.54 13.05 7.17
CA TRP A 65 13.68 13.81 6.67
C TRP A 65 14.53 13.01 5.65
N LEU A 66 14.71 11.72 5.87
CA LEU A 66 15.41 10.85 4.91
C LEU A 66 14.64 10.69 3.60
N GLU A 67 13.30 10.60 3.66
CA GLU A 67 12.42 10.51 2.49
C GLU A 67 12.47 11.81 1.68
N ASP A 68 12.23 12.91 2.34
CA ASP A 68 12.31 14.27 1.80
C ASP A 68 12.45 15.27 2.95
N PRO A 69 13.49 16.13 2.97
CA PRO A 69 13.66 17.13 4.03
C PRO A 69 12.47 18.06 4.23
N GLU A 70 11.64 18.25 3.22
CA GLU A 70 10.46 19.11 3.26
C GLU A 70 9.16 18.36 3.60
N LEU A 71 9.19 17.01 3.70
CA LEU A 71 8.03 16.19 4.02
C LEU A 71 7.56 16.44 5.46
N CYS A 72 6.27 16.73 5.59
CA CYS A 72 5.63 16.92 6.89
C CYS A 72 4.98 15.64 7.40
N ILE A 73 4.87 15.53 8.72
CA ILE A 73 4.11 14.50 9.41
C ILE A 73 2.82 15.12 9.92
N GLY A 74 1.67 14.55 9.56
CA GLY A 74 0.37 14.93 10.09
C GLY A 74 0.13 14.31 11.47
N VAL A 75 -0.15 15.13 12.48
CA VAL A 75 -0.34 14.68 13.86
C VAL A 75 -1.60 15.27 14.46
N SER A 76 -2.40 14.45 15.16
CA SER A 76 -3.58 14.95 15.86
C SER A 76 -3.22 15.67 17.16
N MET A 77 -3.67 16.92 17.29
CA MET A 77 -3.55 17.70 18.52
C MET A 77 -4.79 17.57 19.43
N SER A 78 -5.73 16.69 19.09
CA SER A 78 -6.88 16.38 19.93
C SER A 78 -6.52 15.35 21.00
N SER A 79 -6.79 15.65 22.27
CA SER A 79 -6.55 14.71 23.37
C SER A 79 -7.38 13.43 23.26
N ASN A 80 -8.55 13.50 22.63
CA ASN A 80 -9.46 12.37 22.49
C ASN A 80 -9.06 11.39 21.37
N TYR A 81 -8.13 11.80 20.50
CA TYR A 81 -7.62 10.94 19.44
C TYR A 81 -6.71 9.82 19.96
N TRP A 82 -6.03 10.05 21.09
CA TRP A 82 -4.97 9.18 21.59
C TRP A 82 -5.51 8.19 22.63
N ASP A 83 -6.08 7.09 22.14
CA ASP A 83 -6.49 5.98 23.01
C ASP A 83 -5.30 5.02 23.23
N THR A 84 -4.88 4.91 24.48
CA THR A 84 -3.77 4.04 24.89
C THR A 84 -4.20 2.59 25.10
N THR A 85 -5.49 2.30 25.10
CA THR A 85 -6.04 0.96 25.29
C THR A 85 -6.35 0.25 23.99
N SER A 86 -6.35 1.00 22.88
CA SER A 86 -6.61 0.44 21.56
C SER A 86 -5.54 -0.59 21.17
N ARG A 87 -5.98 -1.72 20.62
CA ARG A 87 -5.12 -2.76 20.03
C ARG A 87 -4.27 -2.25 18.88
N TYR A 88 -4.71 -1.17 18.23
CA TYR A 88 -4.01 -0.51 17.12
C TYR A 88 -2.90 0.46 17.58
N ASN A 89 -2.68 0.56 18.89
CA ASN A 89 -1.69 1.45 19.48
C ASN A 89 -0.70 0.68 20.37
N ALA A 90 0.08 -0.20 19.74
CA ALA A 90 0.98 -1.14 20.41
C ALA A 90 2.00 -0.48 21.37
N LEU A 91 2.40 0.76 21.12
CA LEU A 91 3.32 1.52 21.98
C LEU A 91 2.62 2.40 23.01
N HIS A 92 1.29 2.32 23.13
CA HIS A 92 0.49 3.11 24.06
C HIS A 92 0.76 4.61 23.96
N ILE A 93 0.93 5.11 22.72
CA ILE A 93 1.11 6.53 22.45
C ILE A 93 -0.13 7.28 22.94
N SER A 94 0.07 8.32 23.71
CA SER A 94 -1.00 9.04 24.41
C SER A 94 -0.99 10.51 24.08
N LYS A 95 -2.01 11.23 24.56
CA LYS A 95 -2.05 12.70 24.48
C LYS A 95 -0.80 13.41 25.04
N LYS A 96 0.09 12.69 25.72
CA LYS A 96 1.38 13.21 26.19
C LYS A 96 2.34 13.58 25.06
N ILE A 97 2.11 13.07 23.84
CA ILE A 97 2.87 13.50 22.65
C ILE A 97 2.62 14.99 22.32
N ILE A 98 1.44 15.51 22.65
CA ILE A 98 1.05 16.90 22.36
C ILE A 98 1.96 17.93 23.07
N PRO A 99 2.16 17.89 24.41
CA PRO A 99 3.08 18.80 25.08
C PRO A 99 4.54 18.61 24.63
N ILE A 100 4.96 17.39 24.21
CA ILE A 100 6.29 17.19 23.64
C ILE A 100 6.42 17.99 22.34
N ILE A 101 5.45 17.88 21.43
CA ILE A 101 5.44 18.63 20.17
C ILE A 101 5.51 20.13 20.42
N HIS A 102 4.72 20.66 21.36
CA HIS A 102 4.77 22.08 21.69
C HIS A 102 6.12 22.52 22.30
N ALA A 103 6.73 21.68 23.13
CA ALA A 103 8.04 21.98 23.70
C ALA A 103 9.13 22.02 22.60
N LEU A 104 9.10 21.07 21.66
CA LEU A 104 10.05 21.04 20.55
C LEU A 104 9.85 22.20 19.55
N ASP A 105 8.61 22.59 19.28
CA ASP A 105 8.27 23.77 18.47
C ASP A 105 8.80 25.05 19.14
N HIS A 106 8.52 25.22 20.43
CA HIS A 106 9.02 26.38 21.22
C HIS A 106 10.55 26.42 21.28
N ALA A 107 11.20 25.26 21.31
CA ALA A 107 12.66 25.13 21.31
C ALA A 107 13.29 25.34 19.90
N GLY A 108 12.49 25.54 18.87
CA GLY A 108 12.96 25.70 17.50
C GLY A 108 13.52 24.41 16.87
N LEU A 109 13.14 23.25 17.41
CA LEU A 109 13.51 21.93 16.87
C LEU A 109 12.51 21.42 15.84
N LEU A 110 11.31 21.99 15.80
CA LEU A 110 10.27 21.67 14.82
C LEU A 110 9.82 22.92 14.08
N ASP A 111 9.44 22.76 12.83
CA ASP A 111 8.54 23.66 12.12
C ASP A 111 7.12 23.11 12.26
N LEU A 112 6.15 23.95 12.61
CA LEU A 112 4.76 23.54 12.86
C LEU A 112 3.76 24.40 12.07
N ALA A 113 2.92 23.73 11.27
CA ALA A 113 1.75 24.33 10.63
C ALA A 113 0.48 23.82 11.32
N LYS A 114 -0.25 24.74 11.96
CA LYS A 114 -1.47 24.39 12.71
C LYS A 114 -2.55 23.84 11.77
N GLY A 115 -3.21 22.78 12.21
CA GLY A 115 -4.41 22.28 11.59
C GLY A 115 -5.60 23.22 11.77
N SER A 116 -6.62 23.01 10.95
CA SER A 116 -7.90 23.70 11.06
C SER A 116 -9.03 22.68 11.13
N PHE A 117 -9.97 22.90 12.02
CA PHE A 117 -11.16 22.09 12.16
C PHE A 117 -12.40 22.99 12.23
N SER A 118 -13.27 22.87 11.23
CA SER A 118 -14.49 23.68 11.12
C SER A 118 -15.78 22.86 11.39
N GLY A 119 -15.61 21.61 11.80
CA GLY A 119 -16.69 20.67 12.11
C GLY A 119 -16.58 19.34 11.35
N PRO A 120 -17.30 18.30 11.79
CA PRO A 120 -17.35 17.04 11.06
C PRO A 120 -17.96 17.26 9.67
N PHE A 121 -17.46 16.55 8.68
CA PHE A 121 -17.94 16.61 7.29
C PHE A 121 -17.71 17.93 6.53
N VAL A 122 -17.00 18.90 7.12
CA VAL A 122 -16.63 20.13 6.44
C VAL A 122 -15.39 19.93 5.59
N ARG A 123 -15.49 20.19 4.29
CA ARG A 123 -14.32 20.16 3.38
C ARG A 123 -13.33 21.25 3.80
N GLY A 124 -12.04 20.89 3.83
CA GLY A 124 -10.97 21.82 4.19
C GLY A 124 -10.44 21.66 5.61
N ASN A 125 -10.96 20.73 6.41
CA ASN A 125 -10.32 20.34 7.67
C ASN A 125 -8.89 19.87 7.41
N ARG A 126 -7.94 20.35 8.19
CA ARG A 126 -6.51 20.03 8.05
C ARG A 126 -5.96 19.56 9.38
N THR A 127 -5.21 18.48 9.36
CA THR A 127 -4.42 18.00 10.49
C THR A 127 -3.23 18.94 10.71
N THR A 128 -2.82 19.13 11.96
CA THR A 128 -1.55 19.82 12.27
C THR A 128 -0.40 19.06 11.64
N ARG A 129 0.52 19.77 11.00
CA ARG A 129 1.68 19.21 10.34
C ARG A 129 2.95 19.70 11.01
N ILE A 130 3.89 18.80 11.16
CA ILE A 130 5.21 19.07 11.76
C ILE A 130 6.30 18.51 10.86
N ARG A 131 7.46 19.11 10.88
CA ARG A 131 8.70 18.57 10.29
C ARG A 131 9.90 18.98 11.15
N ALA A 132 11.02 18.28 10.98
CA ALA A 132 12.26 18.64 11.63
C ALA A 132 12.74 20.02 11.14
N SER A 133 13.09 20.92 12.07
CA SER A 133 13.71 22.19 11.74
C SER A 133 15.16 22.00 11.24
N GLU A 134 15.78 23.04 10.69
CA GLU A 134 17.18 22.98 10.28
C GLU A 134 18.13 22.56 11.42
N VAL A 135 17.84 22.97 12.66
CA VAL A 135 18.63 22.57 13.84
C VAL A 135 18.53 21.07 14.08
N LEU A 136 17.32 20.51 14.08
CA LEU A 136 17.13 19.08 14.31
C LEU A 136 17.67 18.26 13.16
N ARG A 137 17.52 18.72 11.91
CA ARG A 137 18.14 18.12 10.71
C ARG A 137 19.67 18.07 10.82
N GLY A 138 20.30 19.13 11.35
CA GLY A 138 21.72 19.13 11.64
C GLY A 138 22.12 18.01 12.59
N TRP A 139 21.33 17.73 13.63
CA TRP A 139 21.59 16.60 14.52
C TRP A 139 21.35 15.25 13.86
N PHE A 140 20.36 15.16 12.98
CA PHE A 140 20.12 13.95 12.18
C PHE A 140 21.28 13.63 11.24
N ALA A 141 21.98 14.64 10.73
CA ALA A 141 23.16 14.45 9.91
C ALA A 141 24.42 14.03 10.70
N GLU A 142 24.42 14.18 12.02
CA GLU A 142 25.53 13.78 12.91
C GLU A 142 25.46 12.31 13.36
N VAL A 143 24.27 11.67 13.30
CA VAL A 143 24.09 10.29 13.74
C VAL A 143 24.58 9.27 12.72
N THR A 144 24.98 8.08 13.18
CA THR A 144 25.47 7.01 12.32
C THR A 144 24.44 5.90 12.07
N PHE A 145 23.33 5.86 12.87
CA PHE A 145 22.26 4.90 12.59
C PHE A 145 21.55 5.21 11.27
N GLN A 146 21.13 4.17 10.60
CA GLN A 146 20.55 4.26 9.28
C GLN A 146 19.05 3.93 9.31
N ARG A 147 18.37 4.05 8.16
CA ARG A 147 16.95 3.73 8.03
C ARG A 147 16.62 2.28 8.41
N ASP A 148 17.52 1.34 8.14
CA ASP A 148 17.38 -0.09 8.45
C ASP A 148 17.56 -0.44 9.94
N ASP A 149 18.16 0.47 10.74
CA ASP A 149 18.16 0.35 12.22
C ASP A 149 16.81 0.70 12.85
N ILE A 150 15.86 1.20 12.04
CA ILE A 150 14.52 1.59 12.49
C ILE A 150 13.50 0.55 12.01
N GLY A 151 13.12 -0.32 12.93
CA GLY A 151 12.10 -1.32 12.73
C GLY A 151 10.72 -0.86 13.18
N ARG A 152 9.91 -1.83 13.58
CA ARG A 152 8.55 -1.62 14.08
C ARG A 152 8.38 -2.21 15.47
N ALA A 153 7.44 -1.64 16.23
CA ALA A 153 7.08 -2.12 17.55
C ALA A 153 6.58 -3.57 17.51
N THR A 154 7.01 -4.37 18.44
CA THR A 154 6.43 -5.69 18.67
C THR A 154 4.96 -5.54 19.10
N GLY A 155 4.07 -6.39 18.56
CA GLY A 155 2.64 -6.33 18.90
C GLY A 155 1.81 -5.40 18.05
N GLU A 156 2.36 -4.78 16.99
CA GLU A 156 1.55 -4.02 16.02
C GLU A 156 0.44 -4.90 15.45
N GLU A 157 -0.81 -4.40 15.50
CA GLU A 157 -1.96 -5.12 14.95
C GLU A 157 -1.95 -5.08 13.43
N LEU A 158 -2.07 -6.26 12.83
CA LEU A 158 -2.07 -6.43 11.37
C LEU A 158 -3.46 -6.63 10.79
N ILE A 159 -4.44 -7.00 11.63
CA ILE A 159 -5.82 -7.23 11.24
C ILE A 159 -6.63 -6.02 11.68
N ILE A 160 -7.04 -5.22 10.71
CA ILE A 160 -7.71 -3.94 10.96
C ILE A 160 -9.20 -4.09 10.68
N LEU A 161 -10.04 -3.75 11.64
CA LEU A 161 -11.49 -3.65 11.45
C LEU A 161 -11.89 -2.17 11.48
N ARG A 162 -12.64 -1.71 10.47
CA ARG A 162 -13.14 -0.35 10.37
C ARG A 162 -14.67 -0.34 10.31
N ASP A 163 -15.25 0.72 10.82
CA ASP A 163 -16.69 0.98 10.67
C ASP A 163 -17.05 1.60 9.30
N THR A 164 -18.28 2.07 9.14
CA THR A 164 -18.75 2.72 7.92
C THR A 164 -18.17 4.12 7.69
N GLU A 165 -17.57 4.73 8.71
CA GLU A 165 -16.95 6.03 8.67
C GLU A 165 -15.40 5.93 8.66
N GLU A 166 -14.87 4.73 8.38
CA GLU A 166 -13.44 4.41 8.38
C GLU A 166 -12.76 4.53 9.77
N GLY A 167 -13.55 4.61 10.84
CA GLY A 167 -13.06 4.56 12.22
C GLY A 167 -12.58 3.16 12.60
N LEU A 168 -11.54 3.08 13.45
CA LEU A 168 -11.02 1.82 13.96
C LEU A 168 -11.99 1.19 14.98
N VAL A 169 -12.27 -0.10 14.83
CA VAL A 169 -13.18 -0.85 15.70
C VAL A 169 -12.39 -1.89 16.51
N GLU A 170 -12.51 -1.81 17.82
CA GLU A 170 -11.98 -2.86 18.72
C GLU A 170 -12.77 -4.16 18.55
N TYR A 171 -12.10 -5.29 18.70
CA TYR A 171 -12.70 -6.61 18.60
C TYR A 171 -12.02 -7.62 19.53
N ASP A 172 -12.74 -8.65 19.93
CA ASP A 172 -12.17 -9.77 20.66
C ASP A 172 -11.49 -10.75 19.70
N ASP A 173 -10.37 -11.31 20.11
CA ASP A 173 -9.66 -12.30 19.31
C ASP A 173 -10.47 -13.60 19.21
N THR A 174 -10.55 -14.13 18.00
CA THR A 174 -11.08 -15.45 17.66
C THR A 174 -9.97 -16.30 17.07
N ASP A 175 -10.18 -17.61 17.00
CA ASP A 175 -9.24 -18.53 16.32
C ASP A 175 -8.95 -18.08 14.88
N GLN A 176 -9.95 -17.47 14.22
CA GLN A 176 -9.80 -16.93 12.87
C GLN A 176 -8.88 -15.70 12.84
N THR A 177 -9.09 -14.72 13.73
CA THR A 177 -8.27 -13.49 13.74
C THR A 177 -6.84 -13.78 14.18
N ILE A 178 -6.65 -14.72 15.11
CA ILE A 178 -5.31 -15.20 15.54
C ILE A 178 -4.59 -15.84 14.34
N ARG A 179 -5.23 -16.77 13.63
CA ARG A 179 -4.64 -17.43 12.45
C ARG A 179 -4.30 -16.43 11.35
N MET A 180 -5.23 -15.53 10.98
CA MET A 180 -4.98 -14.49 9.97
C MET A 180 -3.76 -13.64 10.33
N ARG A 181 -3.61 -13.28 11.62
CA ARG A 181 -2.48 -12.47 12.11
C ARG A 181 -1.16 -13.23 12.02
N GLU A 182 -1.15 -14.52 12.36
CA GLU A 182 0.04 -15.36 12.28
C GLU A 182 0.49 -15.59 10.83
N GLU A 183 -0.44 -15.90 9.94
CA GLU A 183 -0.17 -16.05 8.50
C GLU A 183 0.37 -14.76 7.90
N LEU A 184 -0.23 -13.60 8.24
CA LEU A 184 0.22 -12.31 7.75
C LEU A 184 1.57 -11.88 8.33
N ARG A 185 1.90 -12.25 9.57
CA ARG A 185 3.26 -12.05 10.11
C ARG A 185 4.29 -12.82 9.29
N ARG A 186 4.03 -14.09 9.02
CA ARG A 186 4.92 -14.93 8.21
C ARG A 186 5.12 -14.34 6.81
N TYR A 187 4.05 -13.90 6.16
CA TYR A 187 4.14 -13.21 4.88
C TYR A 187 5.01 -11.95 4.96
N ASN A 188 4.77 -11.09 5.94
CA ASN A 188 5.56 -9.88 6.15
C ASN A 188 7.03 -10.17 6.47
N GLU A 189 7.33 -11.27 7.15
CA GLU A 189 8.71 -11.71 7.42
C GLU A 189 9.42 -12.12 6.12
N VAL A 190 8.75 -12.86 5.23
CA VAL A 190 9.32 -13.22 3.92
C VAL A 190 9.60 -11.97 3.08
N ILE A 191 8.66 -11.03 3.06
CA ILE A 191 8.84 -9.76 2.32
C ILE A 191 9.99 -8.94 2.90
N ALA A 192 10.10 -8.80 4.21
CA ALA A 192 11.17 -8.04 4.87
C ALA A 192 12.58 -8.63 4.67
N HIS A 193 12.68 -9.91 4.31
CA HIS A 193 13.94 -10.56 3.96
C HIS A 193 14.29 -10.46 2.47
N ALA A 194 13.37 -10.02 1.62
CA ALA A 194 13.60 -9.86 0.21
C ALA A 194 14.15 -8.47 -0.12
N PHE A 195 15.03 -8.39 -1.10
CA PHE A 195 15.43 -7.12 -1.70
C PHE A 195 14.43 -6.75 -2.79
N ILE A 196 13.62 -5.73 -2.58
CA ILE A 196 12.60 -5.27 -3.52
C ILE A 196 12.95 -3.85 -3.92
N ASP A 197 13.32 -3.63 -5.20
CA ASP A 197 13.75 -2.32 -5.69
C ASP A 197 13.58 -2.20 -7.22
N ILE A 198 13.85 -1.03 -7.75
CA ILE A 198 13.82 -0.73 -9.19
C ILE A 198 15.24 -0.42 -9.66
N PRO A 199 15.86 -1.27 -10.52
CA PRO A 199 17.29 -1.22 -10.80
C PRO A 199 17.76 0.07 -11.48
N VAL A 200 16.91 0.75 -12.23
CA VAL A 200 17.26 1.98 -12.95
C VAL A 200 17.23 3.24 -12.09
N LEU A 201 16.74 3.14 -10.85
CA LEU A 201 16.65 4.29 -9.95
C LEU A 201 17.94 4.46 -9.15
N ASP A 202 18.61 5.59 -9.34
CA ASP A 202 19.77 5.96 -8.54
C ASP A 202 19.36 6.34 -7.11
N ALA A 203 18.40 7.23 -6.96
CA ALA A 203 17.68 7.44 -5.70
C ALA A 203 16.30 6.72 -5.73
N PRO A 204 15.76 6.25 -4.58
CA PRO A 204 14.45 5.60 -4.54
C PRO A 204 13.32 6.63 -4.72
N ARG A 205 13.20 7.19 -5.92
CA ARG A 205 12.21 8.20 -6.31
C ARG A 205 11.59 7.87 -7.66
N VAL A 206 10.27 7.98 -7.73
CA VAL A 206 9.49 7.81 -8.95
C VAL A 206 8.65 9.06 -9.17
N ASP A 207 8.74 9.67 -10.36
CA ASP A 207 8.01 10.90 -10.71
C ASP A 207 8.14 12.01 -9.63
N ASP A 208 9.37 12.20 -9.13
CA ASP A 208 9.73 13.12 -8.03
C ASP A 208 9.14 12.78 -6.65
N VAL A 209 8.47 11.64 -6.51
CA VAL A 209 7.97 11.15 -5.22
C VAL A 209 8.94 10.13 -4.63
N ALA A 210 9.36 10.35 -3.38
CA ALA A 210 10.21 9.41 -2.66
C ALA A 210 9.45 8.09 -2.36
N ILE A 211 10.16 6.98 -2.50
CA ILE A 211 9.67 5.65 -2.14
C ILE A 211 10.32 5.24 -0.82
N ASP A 212 9.54 5.07 0.24
CA ASP A 212 10.03 4.41 1.45
C ASP A 212 10.07 2.90 1.21
N ARG A 213 11.23 2.39 0.74
CA ARG A 213 11.44 0.96 0.45
C ARG A 213 11.25 0.06 1.67
N TYR A 214 11.33 0.61 2.88
CA TYR A 214 11.06 -0.10 4.13
C TYR A 214 9.59 -0.08 4.52
N HIS A 215 8.72 0.55 3.72
CA HIS A 215 7.28 0.44 3.84
C HIS A 215 6.77 -0.81 3.10
N GLU A 216 7.21 -1.96 3.57
CA GLU A 216 6.93 -3.27 2.99
C GLU A 216 5.83 -4.02 3.77
N ARG A 217 5.48 -3.53 4.96
CA ARG A 217 4.58 -4.22 5.86
C ARG A 217 3.13 -4.10 5.43
N THR A 218 2.54 -5.24 5.17
CA THR A 218 1.15 -5.38 4.76
C THR A 218 0.24 -5.60 5.97
N ARG A 219 -0.95 -4.99 5.94
CA ARG A 219 -2.05 -5.18 6.88
C ARG A 219 -3.27 -5.66 6.11
N ARG A 220 -4.13 -6.43 6.76
CA ARG A 220 -5.41 -6.85 6.21
C ARG A 220 -6.52 -5.98 6.79
N ILE A 221 -7.31 -5.32 5.94
CA ILE A 221 -8.30 -4.34 6.36
C ILE A 221 -9.71 -4.85 6.04
N PHE A 222 -10.55 -4.93 7.06
CA PHE A 222 -11.98 -5.21 6.95
C PHE A 222 -12.76 -3.92 7.18
N SER A 223 -13.96 -3.83 6.62
CA SER A 223 -14.75 -2.59 6.61
C SER A 223 -16.17 -2.83 7.13
N ARG A 224 -16.88 -1.73 7.49
CA ARG A 224 -18.28 -1.73 7.92
C ARG A 224 -18.53 -2.57 9.18
N SER A 225 -17.53 -2.70 10.06
CA SER A 225 -17.59 -3.57 11.26
C SER A 225 -17.96 -5.03 10.94
N ASP A 226 -17.64 -5.50 9.73
CA ASP A 226 -18.03 -6.81 9.23
C ASP A 226 -16.84 -7.54 8.59
N TRP A 227 -16.56 -8.77 9.06
CA TRP A 227 -15.51 -9.64 8.56
C TRP A 227 -15.76 -10.19 7.15
N GLY A 228 -16.97 -10.04 6.63
CA GLY A 228 -17.37 -10.35 5.25
C GLY A 228 -17.19 -9.19 4.28
N MET A 229 -16.70 -8.03 4.75
CA MET A 229 -16.57 -6.81 3.93
C MET A 229 -15.12 -6.37 3.82
N ASN A 230 -14.63 -6.10 2.60
CA ASN A 230 -13.24 -5.84 2.30
C ASN A 230 -12.36 -7.06 2.63
N GLY A 231 -11.30 -6.94 3.44
CA GLY A 231 -10.39 -8.04 3.77
C GLY A 231 -9.21 -8.16 2.83
N ARG A 232 -8.97 -7.16 1.98
CA ARG A 232 -7.78 -7.03 1.13
C ARG A 232 -6.55 -6.66 1.96
N PHE A 233 -5.39 -6.82 1.33
CA PHE A 233 -4.08 -6.55 1.91
C PHE A 233 -3.54 -5.20 1.41
N TYR A 234 -3.11 -4.36 2.35
CA TYR A 234 -2.67 -2.99 2.07
C TYR A 234 -1.36 -2.68 2.79
N GLY A 235 -0.44 -1.97 2.15
CA GLY A 235 0.72 -1.39 2.82
C GLY A 235 2.06 -1.50 2.09
N GLY A 236 2.25 -2.39 1.14
CA GLY A 236 3.51 -2.43 0.40
C GLY A 236 3.68 -1.20 -0.52
N TRP A 237 4.86 -0.59 -0.52
CA TRP A 237 5.15 0.62 -1.32
C TRP A 237 4.87 0.42 -2.83
N TRP A 238 5.01 -0.80 -3.33
CA TRP A 238 4.72 -1.16 -4.73
C TRP A 238 3.25 -0.98 -5.11
N GLN A 239 2.34 -1.00 -4.14
CA GLN A 239 0.90 -0.79 -4.38
C GLN A 239 0.58 0.66 -4.77
N SER A 240 1.46 1.62 -4.46
CA SER A 240 1.30 3.02 -4.84
C SER A 240 1.78 3.33 -6.26
N LEU A 241 2.51 2.42 -6.89
CA LEU A 241 3.03 2.60 -8.23
C LEU A 241 1.99 2.30 -9.32
N ASN A 242 2.07 2.99 -10.44
CA ASN A 242 1.37 2.58 -11.64
C ASN A 242 1.98 1.31 -12.26
N SER A 243 1.29 0.68 -13.21
CA SER A 243 1.73 -0.57 -13.84
C SER A 243 3.09 -0.47 -14.54
N ASP A 244 3.37 0.68 -15.17
CA ASP A 244 4.62 0.90 -15.91
C ASP A 244 5.85 0.90 -14.99
N TRP A 245 5.70 1.40 -13.77
CA TRP A 245 6.75 1.33 -12.77
C TRP A 245 6.79 -0.01 -12.05
N ARG A 246 5.63 -0.66 -11.80
CA ARG A 246 5.61 -2.01 -11.20
C ARG A 246 6.29 -3.04 -12.06
N SER A 247 6.15 -2.98 -13.38
CA SER A 247 6.81 -3.88 -14.33
C SER A 247 8.35 -3.80 -14.31
N ARG A 248 8.91 -2.74 -13.70
CA ARG A 248 10.35 -2.52 -13.54
C ARG A 248 10.90 -2.96 -12.18
N ILE A 249 10.05 -3.46 -11.29
CA ILE A 249 10.48 -3.96 -9.99
C ILE A 249 11.32 -5.22 -10.17
N PHE A 250 12.34 -5.36 -9.35
CA PHE A 250 13.14 -6.57 -9.18
C PHE A 250 12.95 -7.08 -7.75
N ILE A 251 12.87 -8.39 -7.61
CA ILE A 251 12.90 -9.10 -6.33
C ILE A 251 14.20 -9.91 -6.28
N ASN A 252 15.05 -9.67 -5.29
CA ASN A 252 16.36 -10.32 -5.15
C ASN A 252 17.20 -10.25 -6.44
N ASP A 253 17.28 -9.07 -7.02
CA ASP A 253 17.94 -8.76 -8.29
C ASP A 253 17.41 -9.56 -9.51
N THR A 254 16.18 -10.04 -9.45
CA THR A 254 15.51 -10.78 -10.53
C THR A 254 14.25 -10.03 -10.99
N PRO A 255 14.05 -9.84 -12.32
CA PRO A 255 12.86 -9.17 -12.85
C PRO A 255 11.56 -9.87 -12.43
N VAL A 256 10.50 -9.09 -12.26
CA VAL A 256 9.17 -9.63 -11.92
C VAL A 256 8.23 -9.66 -13.12
N VAL A 257 7.24 -10.54 -13.05
CA VAL A 257 6.05 -10.53 -13.92
C VAL A 257 4.82 -10.33 -13.06
N GLU A 258 3.95 -9.42 -13.48
CA GLU A 258 2.64 -9.20 -12.86
C GLU A 258 1.61 -10.12 -13.50
N VAL A 259 0.90 -10.90 -12.66
CA VAL A 259 -0.22 -11.78 -13.08
C VAL A 259 -1.48 -11.27 -12.40
N ASP A 260 -2.49 -10.98 -13.20
CA ASP A 260 -3.77 -10.41 -12.76
C ASP A 260 -4.91 -11.39 -13.03
N PHE A 261 -5.96 -11.36 -12.20
CA PHE A 261 -7.23 -12.00 -12.53
C PHE A 261 -7.97 -11.21 -13.59
N ARG A 262 -8.45 -11.89 -14.63
CA ARG A 262 -9.17 -11.26 -15.73
C ARG A 262 -10.56 -10.82 -15.30
N GLY A 263 -10.70 -9.51 -15.00
CA GLY A 263 -12.00 -8.92 -14.66
C GLY A 263 -12.63 -9.51 -13.41
N LEU A 264 -11.85 -9.72 -12.34
CA LEU A 264 -12.21 -10.50 -11.15
C LEU A 264 -13.65 -10.27 -10.65
N HIS A 265 -14.08 -9.04 -10.42
CA HIS A 265 -15.42 -8.77 -9.88
C HIS A 265 -16.55 -9.23 -10.83
N VAL A 266 -16.37 -9.03 -12.14
CA VAL A 266 -17.33 -9.51 -13.16
C VAL A 266 -17.31 -11.04 -13.21
N SER A 267 -16.15 -11.67 -13.14
CA SER A 267 -15.99 -13.12 -13.12
C SER A 267 -16.66 -13.75 -11.90
N LEU A 268 -16.48 -13.15 -10.72
CA LEU A 268 -17.12 -13.61 -9.49
C LEU A 268 -18.65 -13.53 -9.55
N LEU A 269 -19.19 -12.40 -10.00
CA LEU A 269 -20.64 -12.21 -10.14
C LEU A 269 -21.24 -13.15 -11.20
N SER A 270 -20.53 -13.40 -12.30
CA SER A 270 -20.96 -14.33 -13.33
C SER A 270 -20.97 -15.76 -12.81
N LEU A 271 -19.97 -16.15 -12.06
CA LEU A 271 -19.87 -17.45 -11.42
C LEU A 271 -21.03 -17.66 -10.43
N GLU A 272 -21.36 -16.66 -9.60
CA GLU A 272 -22.52 -16.70 -8.69
C GLU A 272 -23.86 -16.85 -9.45
N ALA A 273 -23.95 -16.30 -10.67
CA ALA A 273 -25.09 -16.47 -11.56
C ALA A 273 -25.07 -17.83 -12.33
N GLY A 274 -24.05 -18.66 -12.13
CA GLY A 274 -23.90 -19.94 -12.84
C GLY A 274 -23.50 -19.79 -14.32
N VAL A 275 -22.89 -18.64 -14.68
CA VAL A 275 -22.48 -18.32 -16.06
C VAL A 275 -20.96 -18.29 -16.13
N GLU A 276 -20.39 -19.09 -17.02
CA GLU A 276 -18.98 -19.03 -17.34
C GLU A 276 -18.73 -17.91 -18.35
N LEU A 277 -17.74 -17.04 -18.06
CA LEU A 277 -17.36 -15.94 -18.95
C LEU A 277 -16.40 -16.45 -20.04
N ASP A 278 -16.75 -16.22 -21.28
CA ASP A 278 -15.87 -16.45 -22.43
C ASP A 278 -15.25 -15.11 -22.90
N GLY A 279 -13.94 -15.08 -22.98
CA GLY A 279 -13.18 -13.95 -23.50
C GLY A 279 -13.11 -12.75 -22.54
N ASP A 280 -13.01 -11.56 -23.11
CA ASP A 280 -12.95 -10.29 -22.39
C ASP A 280 -14.37 -9.73 -22.16
N PRO A 281 -14.85 -9.60 -20.93
CA PRO A 281 -16.21 -9.11 -20.67
C PRO A 281 -16.41 -7.66 -21.10
N TYR A 282 -15.34 -6.90 -21.26
CA TYR A 282 -15.40 -5.47 -21.63
C TYR A 282 -15.15 -5.19 -23.13
N GLU A 283 -14.99 -6.23 -23.93
CA GLU A 283 -14.71 -6.10 -25.36
C GLU A 283 -15.84 -5.38 -26.09
N VAL A 284 -15.48 -4.54 -27.04
CA VAL A 284 -16.40 -3.76 -27.86
C VAL A 284 -16.11 -4.03 -29.33
N SER A 285 -17.08 -4.64 -30.01
CA SER A 285 -16.98 -4.95 -31.45
C SER A 285 -17.33 -3.76 -32.33
N GLU A 286 -18.09 -2.80 -31.83
CA GLU A 286 -18.62 -1.66 -32.56
C GLU A 286 -18.19 -0.31 -31.98
N ARG A 287 -18.22 0.73 -32.80
CA ARG A 287 -17.96 2.09 -32.39
C ARG A 287 -19.24 2.70 -31.77
N LEU A 288 -19.42 2.51 -30.46
CA LEU A 288 -20.60 3.00 -29.73
C LEU A 288 -20.64 4.55 -29.58
N LEU A 289 -19.46 5.15 -29.45
CA LEU A 289 -19.30 6.59 -29.29
C LEU A 289 -18.55 7.19 -30.48
N GLY A 290 -19.16 8.11 -31.20
CA GLY A 290 -18.51 8.82 -32.29
C GLY A 290 -17.29 9.63 -31.82
N GLY A 291 -16.18 9.57 -32.56
CA GLY A 291 -14.95 10.29 -32.20
C GLY A 291 -14.09 9.67 -31.11
N VAL A 292 -14.56 8.59 -30.43
CA VAL A 292 -13.82 7.89 -29.38
C VAL A 292 -13.20 6.60 -29.94
N PRO A 293 -11.88 6.36 -29.85
CA PRO A 293 -11.26 5.11 -30.28
C PRO A 293 -11.84 3.90 -29.53
N THR A 294 -11.93 2.73 -30.22
CA THR A 294 -12.52 1.50 -29.65
C THR A 294 -11.79 1.06 -28.37
N GLN A 295 -10.47 1.13 -28.36
CA GLN A 295 -9.65 0.79 -27.18
C GLN A 295 -10.00 1.69 -25.96
N LEU A 296 -10.25 2.98 -26.20
CA LEU A 296 -10.69 3.88 -25.13
C LEU A 296 -12.10 3.53 -24.67
N GLN A 297 -13.01 3.14 -25.58
CA GLN A 297 -14.37 2.71 -25.20
C GLN A 297 -14.36 1.47 -24.31
N ARG A 298 -13.50 0.48 -24.62
CA ARG A 298 -13.28 -0.70 -23.76
C ARG A 298 -12.85 -0.28 -22.34
N SER A 299 -11.90 0.62 -22.24
CA SER A 299 -11.42 1.13 -20.94
C SER A 299 -12.51 1.90 -20.19
N LEU A 300 -13.35 2.67 -20.90
CA LEU A 300 -14.51 3.36 -20.33
C LEU A 300 -15.55 2.36 -19.81
N ILE A 301 -15.87 1.32 -20.58
CA ILE A 301 -16.79 0.24 -20.14
C ILE A 301 -16.25 -0.45 -18.90
N LYS A 302 -14.97 -0.87 -18.89
CA LYS A 302 -14.35 -1.47 -17.70
C LYS A 302 -14.52 -0.57 -16.48
N LYS A 303 -14.18 0.70 -16.58
CA LYS A 303 -14.30 1.65 -15.48
C LYS A 303 -15.76 1.89 -15.07
N LEU A 304 -16.67 1.97 -16.04
CA LEU A 304 -18.11 2.16 -15.79
C LEU A 304 -18.71 0.97 -15.04
N VAL A 305 -18.45 -0.25 -15.50
CA VAL A 305 -18.96 -1.49 -14.89
C VAL A 305 -18.42 -1.65 -13.46
N LEU A 306 -17.12 -1.46 -13.25
CA LEU A 306 -16.53 -1.51 -11.91
C LEU A 306 -17.13 -0.44 -10.98
N THR A 307 -17.40 0.76 -11.52
CA THR A 307 -18.07 1.81 -10.73
C THR A 307 -19.52 1.45 -10.45
N ALA A 308 -20.25 0.84 -11.40
CA ALA A 308 -21.62 0.40 -11.23
C ALA A 308 -21.76 -0.74 -10.22
N ILE A 309 -20.80 -1.67 -10.16
CA ILE A 309 -20.74 -2.74 -9.14
C ILE A 309 -20.59 -2.16 -7.73
N ASN A 310 -19.80 -1.09 -7.59
CA ASN A 310 -19.50 -0.45 -6.30
C ASN A 310 -20.56 0.60 -5.87
N ALA A 311 -21.42 1.05 -6.77
CA ALA A 311 -22.39 2.10 -6.47
C ALA A 311 -23.72 1.55 -5.97
N GLY A 312 -24.39 2.30 -5.10
CA GLY A 312 -25.74 1.97 -4.63
C GLY A 312 -26.86 2.53 -5.54
N SER A 313 -26.53 3.30 -6.60
CA SER A 313 -27.47 3.82 -7.58
C SER A 313 -26.79 4.17 -8.89
N LYS A 314 -27.58 4.21 -9.99
CA LYS A 314 -27.11 4.57 -11.32
C LYS A 314 -26.56 6.01 -11.36
N ASP A 315 -27.26 6.94 -10.75
CA ASP A 315 -26.85 8.35 -10.72
C ASP A 315 -25.52 8.55 -9.98
N SER A 316 -25.34 7.85 -8.85
CA SER A 316 -24.08 7.88 -8.10
C SER A 316 -22.92 7.27 -8.88
N ALA A 317 -23.16 6.17 -9.62
CA ALA A 317 -22.16 5.54 -10.48
C ALA A 317 -21.71 6.47 -11.59
N PHE A 318 -22.64 7.08 -12.32
CA PHE A 318 -22.33 7.99 -13.43
C PHE A 318 -21.59 9.25 -12.97
N LYS A 319 -21.99 9.79 -11.81
CA LYS A 319 -21.30 10.92 -11.21
C LYS A 319 -19.88 10.52 -10.79
N SER A 320 -19.72 9.43 -10.03
CA SER A 320 -18.43 8.95 -9.56
C SER A 320 -17.47 8.64 -10.70
N LEU A 321 -17.96 8.02 -11.79
CA LEU A 321 -17.17 7.77 -12.98
C LEU A 321 -16.56 9.06 -13.55
N ARG A 322 -17.39 10.11 -13.74
CA ARG A 322 -16.93 11.39 -14.27
C ARG A 322 -15.96 12.09 -13.33
N ASP A 323 -16.26 12.07 -12.03
CA ASP A 323 -15.41 12.68 -11.01
C ASP A 323 -14.02 12.02 -10.95
N GLY A 324 -13.93 10.73 -11.25
CA GLY A 324 -12.69 9.95 -11.31
C GLY A 324 -11.80 10.20 -12.54
N PHE A 325 -12.19 11.10 -13.46
CA PHE A 325 -11.33 11.52 -14.58
C PHE A 325 -10.72 12.90 -14.34
N PRO A 326 -9.48 13.13 -14.78
CA PRO A 326 -8.85 14.44 -14.70
C PRO A 326 -9.56 15.46 -15.61
N THR A 327 -9.36 16.75 -15.32
CA THR A 327 -9.85 17.84 -16.17
C THR A 327 -9.27 17.71 -17.57
N GLY A 328 -10.12 17.82 -18.60
CA GLY A 328 -9.73 17.68 -20.01
C GLY A 328 -9.81 16.24 -20.56
N HIS A 329 -9.99 15.23 -19.72
CA HIS A 329 -10.21 13.86 -20.20
C HIS A 329 -11.62 13.69 -20.77
N ALA A 330 -11.75 12.99 -21.91
CA ALA A 330 -13.05 12.77 -22.59
C ALA A 330 -14.10 12.11 -21.68
N GLY A 331 -13.69 11.21 -20.78
CA GLY A 331 -14.59 10.55 -19.83
C GLY A 331 -15.29 11.49 -18.86
N LYS A 332 -14.71 12.68 -18.58
CA LYS A 332 -15.32 13.66 -17.67
C LYS A 332 -16.56 14.35 -18.23
N THR A 333 -16.68 14.42 -19.54
CA THR A 333 -17.75 15.11 -20.26
C THR A 333 -18.80 14.18 -20.86
N LEU A 334 -18.72 12.86 -20.60
CA LEU A 334 -19.70 11.90 -21.08
C LEU A 334 -21.10 12.22 -20.53
N THR A 335 -22.10 12.24 -21.43
CA THR A 335 -23.49 12.41 -21.05
C THR A 335 -24.05 11.13 -20.45
N ASN A 336 -25.18 11.22 -19.73
CA ASN A 336 -25.86 10.02 -19.22
C ASN A 336 -26.25 9.07 -20.35
N GLU A 337 -26.75 9.60 -21.47
CA GLU A 337 -27.11 8.81 -22.65
C GLU A 337 -25.90 8.03 -23.21
N GLN A 338 -24.73 8.65 -23.26
CA GLN A 338 -23.50 7.97 -23.70
C GLN A 338 -23.08 6.85 -22.74
N LEU A 339 -23.18 7.09 -21.43
CA LEU A 339 -22.88 6.08 -20.41
C LEU A 339 -23.90 4.92 -20.46
N GLU A 340 -25.18 5.22 -20.70
CA GLU A 340 -26.20 4.18 -20.89
C GLU A 340 -25.94 3.31 -22.11
N ARG A 341 -25.49 3.89 -23.24
CA ARG A 341 -25.10 3.11 -24.43
C ARG A 341 -23.92 2.16 -24.13
N LEU A 342 -22.90 2.66 -23.42
CA LEU A 342 -21.75 1.82 -23.01
C LEU A 342 -22.20 0.68 -22.09
N LEU A 343 -23.08 0.98 -21.14
CA LEU A 343 -23.62 0.00 -20.21
C LEU A 343 -24.50 -1.04 -20.89
N ALA A 344 -25.36 -0.61 -21.82
CA ALA A 344 -26.21 -1.48 -22.61
C ALA A 344 -25.40 -2.49 -23.44
N ALA A 345 -24.33 -2.02 -24.10
CA ALA A 345 -23.45 -2.91 -24.85
C ALA A 345 -22.73 -3.96 -23.97
N PHE A 346 -22.39 -3.60 -22.72
CA PHE A 346 -21.89 -4.58 -21.76
C PHE A 346 -22.97 -5.59 -21.35
N LEU A 347 -24.20 -5.12 -21.08
CA LEU A 347 -25.31 -5.98 -20.63
C LEU A 347 -25.85 -6.88 -21.76
N GLU A 348 -25.72 -6.49 -23.03
CA GLU A 348 -26.04 -7.38 -24.16
C GLU A 348 -25.16 -8.65 -24.14
N ARG A 349 -23.90 -8.53 -23.69
CA ARG A 349 -22.96 -9.65 -23.55
C ARG A 349 -23.08 -10.37 -22.21
N SER A 350 -23.49 -9.66 -21.18
CA SER A 350 -23.56 -10.16 -19.81
C SER A 350 -24.91 -9.83 -19.14
N PRO A 351 -26.04 -10.28 -19.72
CA PRO A 351 -27.39 -9.92 -19.25
C PRO A 351 -27.67 -10.42 -17.83
N HIS A 352 -27.03 -11.49 -17.39
CA HIS A 352 -27.12 -12.05 -16.05
C HIS A 352 -26.59 -11.12 -14.96
N LEU A 353 -25.86 -10.05 -15.33
CA LEU A 353 -25.29 -9.07 -14.39
C LEU A 353 -26.19 -7.84 -14.18
N GLU A 354 -27.28 -7.68 -14.92
CA GLU A 354 -28.15 -6.50 -14.83
C GLU A 354 -28.62 -6.25 -13.39
N ASP A 355 -29.10 -7.29 -12.71
CA ASP A 355 -29.58 -7.22 -11.34
C ASP A 355 -28.45 -7.09 -10.30
N GLN A 356 -27.20 -7.24 -10.69
CA GLN A 356 -26.03 -7.14 -9.80
C GLN A 356 -25.44 -5.74 -9.76
N LEU A 357 -25.72 -4.91 -10.76
CA LEU A 357 -25.22 -3.54 -10.82
C LEU A 357 -26.00 -2.62 -9.88
N PHE A 358 -25.35 -1.59 -9.39
CA PHE A 358 -25.93 -0.58 -8.47
C PHE A 358 -26.43 -1.14 -7.14
N LYS A 359 -25.83 -2.24 -6.67
CA LYS A 359 -26.14 -2.93 -5.41
C LYS A 359 -25.01 -2.86 -4.37
N ASP A 360 -24.02 -2.00 -4.58
CA ASP A 360 -22.87 -1.84 -3.67
C ASP A 360 -22.16 -3.17 -3.36
N GLN A 361 -21.96 -4.00 -4.39
CA GLN A 361 -21.39 -5.33 -4.27
C GLN A 361 -19.86 -5.33 -4.08
N GLY A 362 -19.19 -4.26 -4.50
CA GLY A 362 -17.74 -4.23 -4.61
C GLY A 362 -17.01 -4.58 -3.31
N ILE A 363 -17.48 -4.05 -2.17
CA ILE A 363 -16.84 -4.28 -0.88
C ILE A 363 -16.94 -5.75 -0.42
N ARG A 364 -18.02 -6.43 -0.76
CA ARG A 364 -18.20 -7.87 -0.53
C ARG A 364 -17.29 -8.69 -1.46
N LEU A 365 -17.19 -8.31 -2.72
CA LEU A 365 -16.32 -8.97 -3.70
C LEU A 365 -14.84 -8.81 -3.33
N MET A 366 -14.47 -7.68 -2.74
CA MET A 366 -13.12 -7.49 -2.17
C MET A 366 -12.82 -8.49 -1.04
N ASN A 367 -13.84 -9.00 -0.34
CA ASN A 367 -13.64 -10.03 0.67
C ASN A 367 -13.26 -11.38 0.05
N LEU A 368 -13.92 -11.77 -1.04
CA LEU A 368 -13.56 -13.00 -1.78
C LEU A 368 -12.13 -12.90 -2.36
N ASP A 369 -11.79 -11.74 -2.92
CA ASP A 369 -10.44 -11.45 -3.39
C ASP A 369 -9.40 -11.55 -2.25
N GLY A 370 -9.70 -10.95 -1.09
CA GLY A 370 -8.85 -11.07 0.10
C GLY A 370 -8.66 -12.52 0.58
N GLN A 371 -9.70 -13.37 0.47
CA GLN A 371 -9.59 -14.80 0.78
C GLN A 371 -8.72 -15.56 -0.24
N ILE A 372 -8.83 -15.22 -1.52
CA ILE A 372 -7.96 -15.77 -2.57
C ILE A 372 -6.51 -15.37 -2.29
N SER A 373 -6.27 -14.08 -1.98
CA SER A 373 -4.93 -13.58 -1.66
C SER A 373 -4.32 -14.25 -0.44
N GLU A 374 -5.11 -14.59 0.59
CA GLU A 374 -4.65 -15.33 1.77
C GLU A 374 -4.06 -16.70 1.38
N TRP A 375 -4.69 -17.43 0.45
CA TRP A 375 -4.17 -18.70 -0.08
C TRP A 375 -2.85 -18.51 -0.84
N VAL A 376 -2.77 -17.49 -1.68
CA VAL A 376 -1.55 -17.18 -2.45
C VAL A 376 -0.41 -16.81 -1.50
N HIS A 377 -0.64 -15.89 -0.56
CA HIS A 377 0.37 -15.49 0.43
C HIS A 377 0.86 -16.68 1.25
N ARG A 378 -0.05 -17.53 1.75
CA ARG A 378 0.32 -18.70 2.53
C ARG A 378 1.20 -19.65 1.74
N HIS A 379 0.82 -19.99 0.49
CA HIS A 379 1.57 -20.92 -0.34
C HIS A 379 3.03 -20.49 -0.52
N PHE A 380 3.24 -19.23 -0.89
CA PHE A 380 4.58 -18.71 -1.13
C PHE A 380 5.36 -18.41 0.15
N SER A 381 4.68 -17.97 1.21
CA SER A 381 5.33 -17.76 2.51
C SER A 381 5.83 -19.06 3.13
N ASP A 382 5.10 -20.16 2.99
CA ASP A 382 5.53 -21.49 3.47
C ASP A 382 6.80 -21.98 2.76
N GLN A 383 7.10 -21.46 1.57
CA GLN A 383 8.32 -21.73 0.82
C GLN A 383 9.42 -20.67 1.01
N GLY A 384 9.14 -19.59 1.73
CA GLY A 384 10.05 -18.45 1.85
C GLY A 384 10.22 -17.66 0.55
N VAL A 385 9.23 -17.70 -0.35
CA VAL A 385 9.26 -17.04 -1.66
C VAL A 385 8.47 -15.73 -1.57
N PRO A 386 9.09 -14.58 -1.88
CA PRO A 386 8.39 -13.31 -1.90
C PRO A 386 7.45 -13.20 -3.10
N VAL A 387 6.18 -12.88 -2.84
CA VAL A 387 5.16 -12.52 -3.84
C VAL A 387 4.51 -11.22 -3.41
N LEU A 388 4.44 -10.23 -4.31
CA LEU A 388 3.91 -8.91 -4.00
C LEU A 388 2.46 -8.81 -4.48
N SER A 389 1.51 -8.64 -3.58
CA SER A 389 0.11 -8.44 -3.95
C SER A 389 -0.20 -6.96 -4.25
N VAL A 390 -0.97 -6.73 -5.30
CA VAL A 390 -1.56 -5.44 -5.66
C VAL A 390 -3.05 -5.69 -5.92
N HIS A 391 -3.81 -5.77 -4.83
CA HIS A 391 -5.22 -6.16 -4.87
C HIS A 391 -5.41 -7.56 -5.50
N ASP A 392 -6.00 -7.63 -6.69
CA ASP A 392 -6.30 -8.84 -7.46
C ASP A 392 -5.16 -9.27 -8.39
N SER A 393 -4.00 -8.59 -8.34
CA SER A 393 -2.79 -8.98 -9.08
C SER A 393 -1.61 -9.28 -8.16
N TYR A 394 -0.65 -10.03 -8.69
CA TYR A 394 0.53 -10.46 -7.95
C TYR A 394 1.78 -10.33 -8.81
N LEU A 395 2.86 -9.78 -8.22
CA LEU A 395 4.17 -9.75 -8.86
C LEU A 395 5.04 -10.84 -8.23
N ILE A 396 5.66 -11.63 -9.07
CA ILE A 396 6.61 -12.67 -8.67
C ILE A 396 7.81 -12.65 -9.62
N ASP A 397 8.95 -13.17 -9.18
CA ASP A 397 10.08 -13.30 -10.09
C ASP A 397 9.71 -14.17 -11.32
N TYR A 398 10.27 -13.80 -12.47
CA TYR A 398 9.88 -14.38 -13.76
C TYR A 398 10.09 -15.90 -13.87
N THR A 399 10.82 -16.52 -12.95
CA THR A 399 11.09 -17.95 -12.95
C THR A 399 9.96 -18.80 -12.36
N ARG A 400 8.93 -18.14 -11.74
CA ARG A 400 7.84 -18.81 -11.00
C ARG A 400 6.43 -18.38 -11.42
N VAL A 401 6.28 -17.81 -12.59
CA VAL A 401 4.98 -17.30 -13.08
C VAL A 401 3.96 -18.42 -13.27
N GLY A 402 4.39 -19.54 -13.85
CA GLY A 402 3.55 -20.72 -14.02
C GLY A 402 3.12 -21.32 -12.69
N GLU A 403 4.00 -21.34 -11.68
CA GLU A 403 3.63 -21.72 -10.31
C GLU A 403 2.57 -20.76 -9.75
N LEU A 404 2.78 -19.45 -9.86
CA LEU A 404 1.81 -18.46 -9.41
C LEU A 404 0.43 -18.66 -10.04
N LYS A 405 0.35 -18.85 -11.35
CA LYS A 405 -0.92 -19.11 -12.04
C LYS A 405 -1.64 -20.36 -11.52
N ARG A 406 -0.90 -21.45 -11.29
CA ARG A 406 -1.48 -22.68 -10.70
C ARG A 406 -2.02 -22.44 -9.29
N VAL A 407 -1.30 -21.64 -8.48
CA VAL A 407 -1.73 -21.30 -7.13
C VAL A 407 -2.95 -20.37 -7.16
N MET A 408 -2.99 -19.37 -8.05
CA MET A 408 -4.14 -18.49 -8.24
C MET A 408 -5.39 -19.27 -8.67
N ALA A 409 -5.24 -20.21 -9.62
CA ALA A 409 -6.34 -21.09 -10.06
C ALA A 409 -6.85 -21.96 -8.90
N PHE A 410 -5.94 -22.61 -8.16
CA PHE A 410 -6.30 -23.40 -6.99
C PHE A 410 -6.99 -22.55 -5.90
N ALA A 411 -6.46 -21.37 -5.60
CA ALA A 411 -7.01 -20.47 -4.58
C ALA A 411 -8.42 -20.01 -4.96
N SER A 412 -8.65 -19.60 -6.21
CA SER A 412 -9.97 -19.20 -6.67
C SER A 412 -10.96 -20.36 -6.68
N GLU A 413 -10.54 -21.57 -7.07
CA GLU A 413 -11.38 -22.77 -7.00
C GLU A 413 -11.80 -23.09 -5.55
N ARG A 414 -10.87 -22.97 -4.60
CA ARG A 414 -11.15 -23.20 -3.16
C ARG A 414 -12.10 -22.18 -2.56
N VAL A 415 -12.03 -20.92 -2.98
CA VAL A 415 -12.84 -19.81 -2.41
C VAL A 415 -14.18 -19.67 -3.13
N CYS A 416 -14.18 -19.81 -4.45
CA CYS A 416 -15.32 -19.48 -5.29
C CYS A 416 -15.94 -20.69 -6.01
N GLY A 417 -15.33 -21.87 -5.94
CA GLY A 417 -15.81 -23.09 -6.57
C GLY A 417 -15.39 -23.27 -8.04
N ALA A 418 -14.62 -22.33 -8.59
CA ALA A 418 -14.05 -22.45 -9.95
C ALA A 418 -12.68 -21.77 -10.07
N ALA A 419 -11.83 -22.32 -10.96
CA ALA A 419 -10.59 -21.70 -11.33
C ALA A 419 -10.87 -20.47 -12.22
N LEU A 420 -10.52 -19.29 -11.75
CA LEU A 420 -10.75 -18.04 -12.49
C LEU A 420 -9.61 -17.78 -13.49
N PRO A 421 -9.92 -17.17 -14.65
CA PRO A 421 -8.91 -16.91 -15.67
C PRO A 421 -7.97 -15.79 -15.23
N THR A 422 -6.67 -15.98 -15.56
CA THR A 422 -5.62 -14.99 -15.32
C THR A 422 -5.15 -14.34 -16.61
N SER A 423 -4.48 -13.21 -16.50
CA SER A 423 -3.79 -12.51 -17.59
C SER A 423 -2.44 -11.99 -17.12
N ASN A 424 -1.48 -11.97 -18.00
CA ASN A 424 -0.14 -11.41 -17.78
C ASN A 424 0.41 -10.93 -19.13
N GLU A 425 1.32 -9.99 -19.09
CA GLU A 425 1.94 -9.44 -20.30
C GLU A 425 3.03 -10.40 -20.83
N PHE A 426 3.78 -11.03 -19.92
CA PHE A 426 4.91 -11.89 -20.25
C PHE A 426 4.77 -13.26 -19.62
N PHE A 427 5.13 -14.30 -20.34
CA PHE A 427 5.16 -15.66 -19.82
C PHE A 427 6.31 -15.85 -18.82
N GLY A 428 6.13 -16.75 -17.87
CA GLY A 428 7.19 -17.17 -16.97
C GLY A 428 8.22 -18.09 -17.65
N LEU A 429 9.43 -18.08 -17.15
CA LEU A 429 10.46 -19.00 -17.62
C LEU A 429 10.10 -20.48 -17.35
N ASP A 430 9.30 -20.72 -16.31
CA ASP A 430 8.76 -22.03 -15.94
C ASP A 430 7.53 -22.46 -16.78
N GLU A 431 7.05 -21.61 -17.71
CA GLU A 431 5.95 -21.90 -18.62
C GLU A 431 6.39 -22.18 -20.05
N VAL A 432 7.66 -21.95 -20.38
CA VAL A 432 8.15 -21.94 -21.75
C VAL A 432 9.27 -22.92 -21.98
N ASP A 433 9.39 -23.41 -23.21
CA ASP A 433 10.57 -24.14 -23.65
C ASP A 433 11.79 -23.17 -23.63
N PRO A 434 12.91 -23.53 -22.99
CA PRO A 434 14.12 -22.71 -23.00
C PRO A 434 14.65 -22.31 -24.39
N THR A 435 14.22 -23.01 -25.45
CA THR A 435 14.56 -22.68 -26.84
C THR A 435 13.62 -21.67 -27.49
N ALA A 436 12.53 -21.28 -26.81
CA ALA A 436 11.57 -20.33 -27.33
C ALA A 436 12.14 -18.91 -27.46
N GLU A 437 11.72 -18.18 -28.51
CA GLU A 437 12.21 -16.83 -28.83
C GLU A 437 12.09 -15.86 -27.66
N HIS A 438 11.01 -15.94 -26.90
CA HIS A 438 10.76 -15.05 -25.75
C HIS A 438 11.72 -15.28 -24.56
N VAL A 439 12.48 -16.39 -24.51
CA VAL A 439 13.59 -16.52 -23.53
C VAL A 439 14.59 -15.39 -23.69
N GLN A 440 14.75 -14.85 -24.92
CA GLN A 440 15.61 -13.70 -25.18
C GLN A 440 15.13 -12.43 -24.44
N ASP A 441 13.82 -12.27 -24.24
CA ASP A 441 13.27 -11.13 -23.48
C ASP A 441 13.74 -11.17 -22.03
N TYR A 442 13.78 -12.35 -21.39
CA TYR A 442 14.28 -12.50 -20.03
C TYR A 442 15.78 -12.24 -19.93
N VAL A 443 16.55 -12.68 -20.93
CA VAL A 443 17.99 -12.36 -21.01
C VAL A 443 18.17 -10.86 -21.08
N THR A 444 17.39 -10.17 -21.88
CA THR A 444 17.41 -8.70 -22.03
C THR A 444 17.00 -8.00 -20.73
N TRP A 445 15.97 -8.47 -20.06
CA TRP A 445 15.55 -7.91 -18.77
C TRP A 445 16.60 -8.12 -17.68
N ARG A 446 17.23 -9.28 -17.61
CA ARG A 446 18.33 -9.51 -16.68
C ARG A 446 19.51 -8.60 -16.93
N GLN A 447 19.70 -8.13 -18.16
CA GLN A 447 20.73 -7.17 -18.54
C GLN A 447 20.31 -5.71 -18.31
N THR A 448 19.09 -5.45 -17.77
CA THR A 448 18.68 -4.08 -17.40
C THR A 448 19.79 -3.41 -16.61
N PRO A 449 20.24 -2.20 -16.99
CA PRO A 449 21.29 -1.51 -16.27
C PRO A 449 20.90 -1.28 -14.81
N ARG A 450 21.83 -1.55 -13.89
CA ARG A 450 21.71 -1.21 -12.48
C ARG A 450 22.40 0.12 -12.25
N SER A 451 21.67 1.06 -11.65
CA SER A 451 22.25 2.33 -11.23
C SER A 451 23.24 2.12 -10.06
N GLU A 452 24.11 3.08 -9.84
CA GLU A 452 25.07 3.03 -8.72
C GLU A 452 24.32 2.98 -7.38
N GLY A 453 23.29 3.80 -7.21
CA GLY A 453 22.47 3.81 -6.00
C GLY A 453 21.74 2.49 -5.75
N TYR A 454 21.22 1.83 -6.80
CA TYR A 454 20.64 0.50 -6.68
C TYR A 454 21.65 -0.53 -6.17
N LEU A 455 22.86 -0.55 -6.75
CA LEU A 455 23.93 -1.48 -6.33
C LEU A 455 24.37 -1.24 -4.89
N GLN A 456 24.42 0.01 -4.44
CA GLN A 456 24.70 0.33 -3.04
C GLN A 456 23.61 -0.24 -2.12
N ARG A 457 22.33 -0.01 -2.45
CA ARG A 457 21.20 -0.52 -1.66
C ARG A 457 21.12 -2.05 -1.64
N LEU A 458 21.47 -2.70 -2.75
CA LEU A 458 21.56 -4.17 -2.82
C LEU A 458 22.67 -4.67 -1.87
N ALA A 459 23.86 -4.09 -1.94
CA ALA A 459 24.99 -4.47 -1.08
C ALA A 459 24.71 -4.20 0.42
N GLU A 460 23.97 -3.14 0.75
CA GLU A 460 23.51 -2.86 2.12
C GLU A 460 22.54 -3.92 2.59
N HIS A 461 21.55 -4.27 1.76
CA HIS A 461 20.60 -5.33 2.07
C HIS A 461 21.28 -6.68 2.30
N GLU A 462 22.21 -7.08 1.42
CA GLU A 462 22.93 -8.35 1.54
C GLU A 462 23.82 -8.41 2.79
N ARG A 463 24.46 -7.30 3.16
CA ARG A 463 25.17 -7.20 4.44
C ARG A 463 24.23 -7.38 5.64
N ARG A 464 23.05 -6.77 5.59
CA ARG A 464 22.03 -6.88 6.64
C ARG A 464 21.55 -8.32 6.84
N ILE A 465 21.27 -9.05 5.77
CA ILE A 465 20.80 -10.43 5.85
C ILE A 465 21.92 -11.48 5.98
N GLY A 466 23.19 -11.05 6.04
CA GLY A 466 24.33 -11.93 6.20
C GLY A 466 24.70 -12.77 4.97
N ARG A 467 24.23 -12.38 3.77
CA ARG A 467 24.62 -13.01 2.51
C ARG A 467 25.92 -12.37 2.01
N ALA A 468 26.87 -13.19 1.61
CA ALA A 468 28.06 -12.71 0.90
C ALA A 468 27.65 -12.20 -0.49
N VAL A 469 28.13 -11.01 -0.87
CA VAL A 469 27.99 -10.50 -2.23
C VAL A 469 28.86 -11.36 -3.15
N GLU A 470 28.26 -12.26 -3.92
CA GLU A 470 28.98 -12.86 -5.05
C GLU A 470 28.98 -11.85 -6.20
N PRO A 471 30.15 -11.40 -6.67
CA PRO A 471 30.20 -10.48 -7.81
C PRO A 471 29.60 -11.18 -9.03
N PHE A 472 28.60 -10.54 -9.66
CA PHE A 472 27.98 -11.00 -10.90
C PHE A 472 29.06 -11.04 -12.00
N THR A 473 29.53 -12.24 -12.33
CA THR A 473 30.37 -12.47 -13.50
C THR A 473 29.47 -12.82 -14.68
N LEU A 474 29.40 -11.92 -15.66
CA LEU A 474 28.85 -12.20 -16.98
C LEU A 474 29.64 -13.38 -17.58
N THR A 475 29.08 -14.57 -17.61
CA THR A 475 29.50 -15.70 -18.45
C THR A 475 28.61 -15.81 -19.66
#